data_794da2cb69fa47caf3e093f6befac9c0
#
_entry.id   794da2cb69fa47caf3e093f6befac9c0
#
_cell.length_a   1.000
_cell.length_b   1.000
_cell.length_c   1.000
_cell.angle_alpha   90.00
_cell.angle_beta   90.00
_cell.angle_gamma   90.00
#
_symmetry.space_group_name_H-M   'P 1'
#
loop_
_entity.id
_entity.type
_entity.pdbx_description
1 polymer ?
#
loop_
_entity_poly.entity_id
_entity_poly.type
_entity_poly.pdbx_seq_one_letter_code
_entity_poly.pdbx_strand_id
1 'polypeptide(L)'
;MVTADPALVEARSRNGESAILTAVYHGQKEIVNLLVARGAALTIFEASAAGEVERVERLLSQSEPSDGYSRDGWTPLHLAAFFGHAKIIELLLAHRADVAARSRNSNGNTALHAALAGNHKFAAGLLIGRGADVNASDAAGWRPLHIAAANNNLDAMKALLAEGADVHASNSQGQTPLALAQEKNLREAAALLRRHGA
;
A
#
# COMPACT_ATOMS: atom_id res chain seq x y z
N MET A 1 34.24 -15.80 -6.21
CA MET A 1 32.80 -15.96 -6.51
C MET A 1 32.18 -16.65 -5.29
N VAL A 2 31.40 -15.93 -4.50
CA VAL A 2 30.64 -16.57 -3.41
C VAL A 2 29.48 -17.29 -4.09
N THR A 3 29.54 -18.61 -4.16
CA THR A 3 28.41 -19.45 -4.56
C THR A 3 27.38 -19.33 -3.44
N ALA A 4 26.37 -18.50 -3.66
CA ALA A 4 25.28 -18.39 -2.69
C ALA A 4 24.60 -19.75 -2.58
N ASP A 5 24.54 -20.27 -1.37
CA ASP A 5 23.82 -21.50 -1.02
C ASP A 5 22.37 -21.37 -1.50
N PRO A 6 21.85 -22.29 -2.35
CA PRO A 6 20.46 -22.29 -2.76
C PRO A 6 19.46 -22.20 -1.59
N ALA A 7 19.82 -22.74 -0.42
CA ALA A 7 19.02 -22.66 0.79
C ALA A 7 18.80 -21.21 1.28
N LEU A 8 19.68 -20.26 0.95
CA LEU A 8 19.52 -18.85 1.32
C LEU A 8 18.43 -18.15 0.52
N VAL A 9 18.09 -18.65 -0.66
CA VAL A 9 17.04 -18.09 -1.53
C VAL A 9 15.65 -18.30 -0.91
N GLU A 10 15.46 -19.43 -0.23
CA GLU A 10 14.23 -19.78 0.49
C GLU A 10 14.29 -19.45 2.00
N ALA A 11 15.35 -18.75 2.43
CA ALA A 11 15.55 -18.41 3.83
C ALA A 11 14.41 -17.52 4.35
N ARG A 12 13.97 -17.81 5.56
CA ARG A 12 12.98 -17.02 6.28
C ARG A 12 13.53 -16.51 7.59
N SER A 13 13.14 -15.29 7.95
CA SER A 13 13.46 -14.70 9.24
C SER A 13 12.82 -15.50 10.39
N ARG A 14 13.21 -15.20 11.64
CA ARG A 14 12.55 -15.78 12.83
C ARG A 14 11.04 -15.53 12.87
N ASN A 15 10.59 -14.44 12.27
CA ASN A 15 9.18 -14.09 12.14
C ASN A 15 8.52 -14.75 10.90
N GLY A 16 9.29 -15.54 10.13
CA GLY A 16 8.83 -16.26 8.94
C GLY A 16 8.70 -15.39 7.68
N GLU A 17 9.20 -14.16 7.68
CA GLU A 17 9.32 -13.34 6.48
C GLU A 17 10.38 -13.92 5.55
N SER A 18 10.09 -13.90 4.24
CA SER A 18 11.08 -14.34 3.26
C SER A 18 12.18 -13.29 3.07
N ALA A 19 13.34 -13.76 2.61
CA ALA A 19 14.46 -12.88 2.26
C ALA A 19 14.06 -11.80 1.26
N ILE A 20 13.13 -12.10 0.34
CA ILE A 20 12.61 -11.14 -0.64
C ILE A 20 11.77 -10.05 0.02
N LEU A 21 10.77 -10.40 0.84
CA LEU A 21 9.98 -9.38 1.54
C LEU A 21 10.86 -8.49 2.40
N THR A 22 11.80 -9.08 3.14
CA THR A 22 12.78 -8.31 3.92
C THR A 22 13.56 -7.33 3.03
N ALA A 23 14.07 -7.80 1.88
CA ALA A 23 14.81 -6.94 0.94
C ALA A 23 13.92 -5.83 0.36
N VAL A 24 12.66 -6.14 0.01
CA VAL A 24 11.69 -5.16 -0.50
C VAL A 24 11.39 -4.09 0.55
N TYR A 25 11.09 -4.46 1.80
CA TYR A 25 10.82 -3.52 2.90
C TYR A 25 12.00 -2.59 3.19
N HIS A 26 13.23 -3.06 2.95
CA HIS A 26 14.44 -2.25 3.12
C HIS A 26 14.89 -1.55 1.83
N GLY A 27 14.13 -1.61 0.74
CA GLY A 27 14.45 -0.97 -0.53
C GLY A 27 15.68 -1.52 -1.25
N GLN A 28 16.09 -2.76 -0.94
CA GLN A 28 17.31 -3.41 -1.45
C GLN A 28 17.05 -4.08 -2.80
N LYS A 29 16.84 -3.27 -3.84
CA LYS A 29 16.48 -3.74 -5.18
C LYS A 29 17.47 -4.74 -5.78
N GLU A 30 18.77 -4.52 -5.58
CA GLU A 30 19.82 -5.41 -6.06
C GLU A 30 19.72 -6.80 -5.43
N ILE A 31 19.36 -6.87 -4.16
CA ILE A 31 19.12 -8.13 -3.45
C ILE A 31 17.87 -8.82 -3.99
N VAL A 32 16.78 -8.08 -4.18
CA VAL A 32 15.55 -8.62 -4.80
C VAL A 32 15.86 -9.21 -6.16
N ASN A 33 16.50 -8.45 -7.05
CA ASN A 33 16.87 -8.90 -8.38
C ASN A 33 17.80 -10.14 -8.35
N LEU A 34 18.74 -10.18 -7.41
CA LEU A 34 19.63 -11.33 -7.24
C LEU A 34 18.86 -12.58 -6.81
N LEU A 35 17.94 -12.46 -5.85
CA LEU A 35 17.13 -13.57 -5.37
C LEU A 35 16.21 -14.12 -6.46
N VAL A 36 15.55 -13.22 -7.21
CA VAL A 36 14.71 -13.58 -8.36
C VAL A 36 15.53 -14.28 -9.44
N ALA A 37 16.71 -13.74 -9.80
CA ALA A 37 17.61 -14.34 -10.78
C ALA A 37 18.18 -15.71 -10.35
N ARG A 38 18.19 -15.98 -9.04
CA ARG A 38 18.60 -17.28 -8.46
C ARG A 38 17.44 -18.26 -8.30
N GLY A 39 16.26 -17.92 -8.83
CA GLY A 39 15.10 -18.81 -8.87
C GLY A 39 14.27 -18.83 -7.60
N ALA A 40 14.28 -17.76 -6.80
CA ALA A 40 13.39 -17.65 -5.66
C ALA A 40 11.92 -17.88 -6.08
N ALA A 41 11.24 -18.78 -5.39
CA ALA A 41 9.83 -19.06 -5.63
C ALA A 41 8.97 -17.96 -5.02
N LEU A 42 8.63 -16.94 -5.82
CA LEU A 42 7.77 -15.85 -5.38
C LEU A 42 6.32 -16.29 -5.23
N THR A 43 5.78 -16.10 -4.06
CA THR A 43 4.33 -16.09 -3.84
C THR A 43 3.71 -14.83 -4.47
N ILE A 44 2.38 -14.78 -4.59
CA ILE A 44 1.67 -13.59 -5.10
C ILE A 44 1.94 -12.35 -4.22
N PHE A 45 2.16 -12.52 -2.92
CA PHE A 45 2.49 -11.44 -2.00
C PHE A 45 3.87 -10.84 -2.29
N GLU A 46 4.88 -11.70 -2.40
CA GLU A 46 6.24 -11.31 -2.69
C GLU A 46 6.38 -10.68 -4.07
N ALA A 47 5.73 -11.26 -5.08
CA ALA A 47 5.69 -10.72 -6.42
C ALA A 47 4.99 -9.35 -6.48
N SER A 48 3.89 -9.18 -5.71
CA SER A 48 3.17 -7.90 -5.63
C SER A 48 3.97 -6.83 -4.92
N ALA A 49 4.71 -7.19 -3.87
CA ALA A 49 5.59 -6.27 -3.15
C ALA A 49 6.84 -5.88 -3.95
N ALA A 50 7.42 -6.84 -4.70
CA ALA A 50 8.63 -6.63 -5.48
C ALA A 50 8.40 -5.93 -6.83
N GLY A 51 7.14 -5.84 -7.30
CA GLY A 51 6.82 -5.23 -8.58
C GLY A 51 6.96 -6.18 -9.78
N GLU A 52 6.97 -7.50 -9.55
CA GLU A 52 7.18 -8.55 -10.54
C GLU A 52 5.89 -8.84 -11.33
N VAL A 53 5.57 -7.96 -12.30
CA VAL A 53 4.30 -7.95 -13.05
C VAL A 53 4.03 -9.29 -13.72
N GLU A 54 4.99 -9.83 -14.50
CA GLU A 54 4.84 -11.09 -15.25
C GLU A 54 4.66 -12.28 -14.30
N ARG A 55 5.23 -12.19 -13.10
CA ARG A 55 5.06 -13.24 -12.08
C ARG A 55 3.66 -13.20 -11.49
N VAL A 56 3.14 -12.02 -11.16
CA VAL A 56 1.77 -11.83 -10.67
C VAL A 56 0.77 -12.32 -11.72
N GLU A 57 0.92 -11.93 -12.99
CA GLU A 57 0.05 -12.35 -14.07
C GLU A 57 0.01 -13.88 -14.23
N ARG A 58 1.17 -14.53 -14.17
CA ARG A 58 1.28 -15.98 -14.24
C ARG A 58 0.59 -16.67 -13.05
N LEU A 59 0.78 -16.17 -11.83
CA LEU A 59 0.17 -16.73 -10.63
C LEU A 59 -1.36 -16.59 -10.69
N LEU A 60 -1.88 -15.44 -11.09
CA LEU A 60 -3.31 -15.21 -11.26
C LEU A 60 -3.91 -16.12 -12.36
N SER A 61 -3.18 -16.36 -13.45
CA SER A 61 -3.62 -17.29 -14.51
C SER A 61 -3.67 -18.76 -14.04
N GLN A 62 -2.91 -19.11 -13.00
CA GLN A 62 -2.92 -20.41 -12.35
C GLN A 62 -3.97 -20.52 -11.23
N SER A 63 -4.91 -19.56 -11.16
CA SER A 63 -5.98 -19.51 -10.15
C SER A 63 -5.49 -19.28 -8.72
N GLU A 64 -4.31 -18.67 -8.53
CA GLU A 64 -3.93 -18.16 -7.22
C GLU A 64 -4.93 -17.10 -6.76
N PRO A 65 -5.39 -17.14 -5.49
CA PRO A 65 -6.32 -16.16 -4.97
C PRO A 65 -5.73 -14.74 -5.00
N SER A 66 -6.47 -13.79 -5.56
CA SER A 66 -6.08 -12.37 -5.61
C SER A 66 -6.27 -11.63 -4.28
N ASP A 67 -6.99 -12.23 -3.32
CA ASP A 67 -7.49 -11.63 -2.08
C ASP A 67 -7.07 -12.38 -0.80
N GLY A 68 -6.15 -13.34 -0.91
CA GLY A 68 -5.53 -13.99 0.25
C GLY A 68 -4.79 -13.01 1.16
N TYR A 69 -4.42 -13.46 2.36
CA TYR A 69 -3.65 -12.65 3.32
C TYR A 69 -2.28 -13.25 3.56
N SER A 70 -1.26 -12.39 3.54
CA SER A 70 0.09 -12.71 3.99
C SER A 70 0.13 -12.92 5.51
N ARG A 71 1.25 -13.37 6.04
CA ARG A 71 1.41 -13.61 7.50
C ARG A 71 1.27 -12.34 8.33
N ASP A 72 1.68 -11.19 7.78
CA ASP A 72 1.54 -9.86 8.38
C ASP A 72 0.17 -9.22 8.12
N GLY A 73 -0.76 -10.00 7.55
CA GLY A 73 -2.16 -9.63 7.38
C GLY A 73 -2.45 -8.71 6.21
N TRP A 74 -1.56 -8.61 5.23
CA TRP A 74 -1.76 -7.80 4.02
C TRP A 74 -2.25 -8.65 2.86
N THR A 75 -3.14 -8.10 2.01
CA THR A 75 -3.46 -8.71 0.72
C THR A 75 -2.40 -8.33 -0.33
N PRO A 76 -2.32 -9.04 -1.48
CA PRO A 76 -1.48 -8.63 -2.60
C PRO A 76 -1.73 -7.18 -3.03
N LEU A 77 -3.01 -6.74 -2.98
CA LEU A 77 -3.41 -5.37 -3.32
C LEU A 77 -2.84 -4.33 -2.35
N HIS A 78 -2.80 -4.62 -1.04
CA HIS A 78 -2.15 -3.74 -0.06
C HIS A 78 -0.66 -3.57 -0.35
N LEU A 79 0.03 -4.68 -0.63
CA LEU A 79 1.47 -4.67 -0.90
C LEU A 79 1.78 -3.90 -2.18
N ALA A 80 1.06 -4.19 -3.28
CA ALA A 80 1.21 -3.46 -4.53
C ALA A 80 0.94 -1.95 -4.35
N ALA A 81 -0.04 -1.59 -3.53
CA ALA A 81 -0.41 -0.22 -3.23
C ALA A 81 0.67 0.49 -2.40
N PHE A 82 1.18 -0.17 -1.34
CA PHE A 82 2.20 0.38 -0.45
C PHE A 82 3.53 0.64 -1.18
N PHE A 83 3.89 -0.21 -2.14
CA PHE A 83 5.10 -0.05 -2.95
C PHE A 83 4.87 0.68 -4.28
N GLY A 84 3.62 1.08 -4.60
CA GLY A 84 3.29 1.94 -5.73
C GLY A 84 3.27 1.23 -7.09
N HIS A 85 3.06 -0.07 -7.12
CA HIS A 85 3.06 -0.89 -8.34
C HIS A 85 1.71 -0.83 -9.07
N ALA A 86 1.43 0.30 -9.75
CA ALA A 86 0.15 0.58 -10.40
C ALA A 86 -0.31 -0.53 -11.35
N LYS A 87 0.60 -1.11 -12.15
CA LYS A 87 0.27 -2.20 -13.08
C LYS A 87 -0.23 -3.45 -12.37
N ILE A 88 0.38 -3.78 -11.22
CA ILE A 88 -0.06 -4.91 -10.39
C ILE A 88 -1.42 -4.63 -9.75
N ILE A 89 -1.66 -3.39 -9.29
CA ILE A 89 -2.98 -2.98 -8.80
C ILE A 89 -4.05 -3.22 -9.86
N GLU A 90 -3.80 -2.79 -11.12
CA GLU A 90 -4.71 -3.03 -12.25
C GLU A 90 -4.99 -4.52 -12.46
N LEU A 91 -3.94 -5.35 -12.48
CA LEU A 91 -4.06 -6.80 -12.67
C LEU A 91 -4.88 -7.44 -11.55
N LEU A 92 -4.58 -7.12 -10.31
CA LEU A 92 -5.28 -7.68 -9.15
C LEU A 92 -6.77 -7.31 -9.17
N LEU A 93 -7.10 -6.04 -9.45
CA LEU A 93 -8.48 -5.57 -9.54
C LEU A 93 -9.22 -6.17 -10.74
N ALA A 94 -8.55 -6.39 -11.88
CA ALA A 94 -9.11 -7.10 -13.02
C ALA A 94 -9.43 -8.58 -12.68
N HIS A 95 -8.67 -9.17 -11.76
CA HIS A 95 -8.90 -10.52 -11.22
C HIS A 95 -9.74 -10.52 -9.93
N ARG A 96 -10.57 -9.48 -9.74
CA ARG A 96 -11.57 -9.36 -8.67
C ARG A 96 -11.01 -9.25 -7.26
N ALA A 97 -9.76 -8.79 -7.08
CA ALA A 97 -9.28 -8.41 -5.76
C ALA A 97 -10.23 -7.38 -5.14
N ASP A 98 -10.59 -7.58 -3.88
CA ASP A 98 -11.50 -6.69 -3.17
C ASP A 98 -10.79 -5.37 -2.82
N VAL A 99 -11.21 -4.27 -3.47
CA VAL A 99 -10.68 -2.93 -3.23
C VAL A 99 -10.97 -2.44 -1.81
N ALA A 100 -12.03 -2.94 -1.18
CA ALA A 100 -12.44 -2.60 0.17
C ALA A 100 -11.82 -3.51 1.24
N ALA A 101 -11.04 -4.52 0.85
CA ALA A 101 -10.39 -5.43 1.79
C ALA A 101 -9.62 -4.66 2.86
N ARG A 102 -9.76 -5.10 4.11
CA ARG A 102 -9.01 -4.56 5.25
C ARG A 102 -7.87 -5.50 5.61
N SER A 103 -6.72 -4.94 5.96
CA SER A 103 -5.63 -5.75 6.50
C SER A 103 -6.08 -6.45 7.80
N ARG A 104 -5.55 -7.66 8.03
CA ARG A 104 -5.82 -8.48 9.22
C ARG A 104 -4.81 -8.28 10.34
N ASN A 105 -3.95 -7.26 10.21
CA ASN A 105 -3.10 -6.80 11.30
C ASN A 105 -3.85 -5.81 12.21
N SER A 106 -3.18 -5.33 13.25
CA SER A 106 -3.76 -4.39 14.23
C SER A 106 -4.23 -3.06 13.63
N ASN A 107 -3.78 -2.72 12.42
CA ASN A 107 -4.11 -1.42 11.80
C ASN A 107 -5.45 -1.43 11.06
N GLY A 108 -5.87 -2.56 10.47
CA GLY A 108 -7.12 -2.63 9.72
C GLY A 108 -7.19 -1.70 8.50
N ASN A 109 -6.05 -1.43 7.87
CA ASN A 109 -5.91 -0.54 6.73
C ASN A 109 -6.58 -1.10 5.47
N THR A 110 -7.01 -0.23 4.55
CA THR A 110 -7.34 -0.58 3.16
C THR A 110 -6.12 -0.36 2.25
N ALA A 111 -6.18 -0.87 1.02
CA ALA A 111 -5.14 -0.63 0.03
C ALA A 111 -4.92 0.87 -0.26
N LEU A 112 -5.98 1.71 -0.15
CA LEU A 112 -5.86 3.16 -0.29
C LEU A 112 -5.03 3.78 0.84
N HIS A 113 -5.22 3.34 2.09
CA HIS A 113 -4.35 3.74 3.21
C HIS A 113 -2.89 3.36 2.93
N ALA A 114 -2.66 2.14 2.42
CA ALA A 114 -1.32 1.67 2.10
C ALA A 114 -0.64 2.51 1.01
N ALA A 115 -1.35 2.84 -0.08
CA ALA A 115 -0.84 3.71 -1.15
C ALA A 115 -0.45 5.10 -0.64
N LEU A 116 -1.29 5.67 0.23
CA LEU A 116 -1.04 6.99 0.82
C LEU A 116 0.10 6.96 1.84
N ALA A 117 0.21 5.90 2.64
CA ALA A 117 1.34 5.71 3.56
C ALA A 117 2.67 5.59 2.81
N GLY A 118 2.70 4.87 1.68
CA GLY A 118 3.84 4.80 0.76
C GLY A 118 4.06 6.07 -0.07
N ASN A 119 3.16 7.08 0.05
CA ASN A 119 3.18 8.33 -0.72
C ASN A 119 3.11 8.13 -2.25
N HIS A 120 2.42 7.10 -2.71
CA HIS A 120 2.29 6.73 -4.12
C HIS A 120 1.02 7.32 -4.75
N LYS A 121 1.11 8.54 -5.26
CA LYS A 121 -0.03 9.30 -5.80
C LYS A 121 -0.78 8.58 -6.94
N PHE A 122 -0.06 7.91 -7.83
CA PHE A 122 -0.68 7.18 -8.94
C PHE A 122 -1.46 5.95 -8.46
N ALA A 123 -0.89 5.20 -7.51
CA ALA A 123 -1.58 4.07 -6.90
C ALA A 123 -2.84 4.51 -6.14
N ALA A 124 -2.74 5.59 -5.37
CA ALA A 124 -3.89 6.17 -4.68
C ALA A 124 -4.98 6.63 -5.66
N GLY A 125 -4.63 7.39 -6.70
CA GLY A 125 -5.57 7.83 -7.73
C GLY A 125 -6.25 6.67 -8.46
N LEU A 126 -5.50 5.61 -8.77
CA LEU A 126 -6.04 4.40 -9.39
C LEU A 126 -7.06 3.70 -8.48
N LEU A 127 -6.73 3.53 -7.19
CA LEU A 127 -7.64 2.92 -6.22
C LEU A 127 -8.92 3.74 -6.02
N ILE A 128 -8.80 5.07 -5.92
CA ILE A 128 -9.94 5.99 -5.86
C ILE A 128 -10.82 5.81 -7.10
N GLY A 129 -10.24 5.84 -8.30
CA GLY A 129 -10.96 5.66 -9.57
C GLY A 129 -11.57 4.25 -9.74
N ARG A 130 -11.18 3.27 -8.91
CA ARG A 130 -11.77 1.92 -8.86
C ARG A 130 -12.72 1.73 -7.67
N GLY A 131 -13.17 2.82 -7.05
CA GLY A 131 -14.20 2.82 -6.01
C GLY A 131 -13.70 2.51 -4.61
N ALA A 132 -12.42 2.73 -4.32
CA ALA A 132 -11.94 2.67 -2.94
C ALA A 132 -12.67 3.71 -2.08
N ASP A 133 -13.14 3.31 -0.90
CA ASP A 133 -13.81 4.21 0.03
C ASP A 133 -12.84 5.27 0.57
N VAL A 134 -13.02 6.52 0.12
CA VAL A 134 -12.21 7.67 0.52
C VAL A 134 -12.41 8.08 1.98
N ASN A 135 -13.45 7.55 2.63
CA ASN A 135 -13.79 7.80 4.02
C ASN A 135 -13.56 6.58 4.94
N ALA A 136 -13.03 5.48 4.41
CA ALA A 136 -12.68 4.33 5.24
C ALA A 136 -11.76 4.75 6.39
N SER A 137 -12.05 4.33 7.62
CA SER A 137 -11.18 4.57 8.76
C SER A 137 -10.39 3.30 9.10
N ASP A 138 -9.13 3.44 9.48
CA ASP A 138 -8.35 2.35 10.08
C ASP A 138 -8.73 2.13 11.56
N ALA A 139 -8.04 1.23 12.25
CA ALA A 139 -8.30 0.92 13.66
C ALA A 139 -8.04 2.10 14.61
N ALA A 140 -7.19 3.05 14.22
CA ALA A 140 -6.91 4.27 14.96
C ALA A 140 -7.77 5.46 14.52
N GLY A 141 -8.77 5.22 13.65
CA GLY A 141 -9.66 6.25 13.12
C GLY A 141 -9.02 7.12 12.03
N TRP A 142 -7.82 6.76 11.55
CA TRP A 142 -7.23 7.49 10.43
C TRP A 142 -7.99 7.19 9.16
N ARG A 143 -8.35 8.24 8.42
CA ARG A 143 -8.92 8.14 7.08
C ARG A 143 -7.88 8.54 6.02
N PRO A 144 -8.07 8.19 4.75
CA PRO A 144 -7.17 8.56 3.67
C PRO A 144 -6.74 10.03 3.68
N LEU A 145 -7.67 10.96 3.95
CA LEU A 145 -7.36 12.40 3.99
C LEU A 145 -6.41 12.79 5.13
N HIS A 146 -6.45 12.10 6.29
CA HIS A 146 -5.48 12.32 7.37
C HIS A 146 -4.06 11.98 6.91
N ILE A 147 -3.89 10.81 6.25
CA ILE A 147 -2.57 10.35 5.78
C ILE A 147 -2.05 11.28 4.68
N ALA A 148 -2.89 11.63 3.70
CA ALA A 148 -2.52 12.51 2.62
C ALA A 148 -2.09 13.90 3.14
N ALA A 149 -2.83 14.46 4.12
CA ALA A 149 -2.51 15.73 4.74
C ALA A 149 -1.20 15.66 5.54
N ALA A 150 -1.01 14.62 6.35
CA ALA A 150 0.20 14.40 7.15
C ALA A 150 1.46 14.20 6.30
N ASN A 151 1.32 13.71 5.05
CA ASN A 151 2.40 13.51 4.08
C ASN A 151 2.55 14.67 3.09
N ASN A 152 1.78 15.76 3.23
CA ASN A 152 1.73 16.89 2.29
C ASN A 152 1.48 16.46 0.83
N ASN A 153 0.71 15.39 0.63
CA ASN A 153 0.40 14.86 -0.69
C ASN A 153 -0.81 15.62 -1.29
N LEU A 154 -0.52 16.80 -1.84
CA LEU A 154 -1.56 17.71 -2.35
C LEU A 154 -2.39 17.09 -3.49
N ASP A 155 -1.78 16.29 -4.35
CA ASP A 155 -2.48 15.65 -5.47
C ASP A 155 -3.49 14.62 -4.94
N ALA A 156 -3.07 13.78 -3.98
CA ALA A 156 -3.98 12.84 -3.35
C ALA A 156 -5.08 13.54 -2.54
N MET A 157 -4.75 14.62 -1.82
CA MET A 157 -5.74 15.42 -1.09
C MET A 157 -6.82 15.97 -2.03
N LYS A 158 -6.42 16.54 -3.18
CA LYS A 158 -7.37 17.05 -4.20
C LYS A 158 -8.28 15.94 -4.72
N ALA A 159 -7.70 14.77 -5.04
CA ALA A 159 -8.48 13.64 -5.51
C ALA A 159 -9.47 13.13 -4.45
N LEU A 160 -9.02 12.99 -3.20
CA LEU A 160 -9.88 12.57 -2.09
C LEU A 160 -11.02 13.56 -1.83
N LEU A 161 -10.72 14.87 -1.82
CA LEU A 161 -11.73 15.92 -1.61
C LEU A 161 -12.73 15.98 -2.75
N ALA A 162 -12.30 15.78 -3.99
CA ALA A 162 -13.18 15.71 -5.17
C ALA A 162 -14.18 14.54 -5.09
N GLU A 163 -13.77 13.42 -4.46
CA GLU A 163 -14.60 12.23 -4.23
C GLU A 163 -15.35 12.27 -2.88
N GLY A 164 -15.42 13.43 -2.21
CA GLY A 164 -16.21 13.62 -1.00
C GLY A 164 -15.57 13.12 0.28
N ALA A 165 -14.24 13.16 0.37
CA ALA A 165 -13.56 12.91 1.64
C ALA A 165 -13.99 13.93 2.71
N ASP A 166 -14.34 13.44 3.89
CA ASP A 166 -14.80 14.26 5.03
C ASP A 166 -13.62 15.07 5.60
N VAL A 167 -13.65 16.37 5.35
CA VAL A 167 -12.61 17.33 5.76
C VAL A 167 -12.56 17.55 7.28
N HIS A 168 -13.67 17.26 7.97
CA HIS A 168 -13.83 17.44 9.42
C HIS A 168 -13.63 16.15 10.23
N ALA A 169 -13.37 15.02 9.56
CA ALA A 169 -13.17 13.75 10.23
C ALA A 169 -12.08 13.86 11.28
N SER A 170 -12.30 13.23 12.44
CA SER A 170 -11.29 13.12 13.49
C SER A 170 -10.84 11.68 13.68
N ASN A 171 -9.56 11.48 13.93
CA ASN A 171 -9.01 10.19 14.34
C ASN A 171 -9.30 9.91 15.83
N SER A 172 -8.84 8.78 16.36
CA SER A 172 -9.05 8.41 17.78
C SER A 172 -8.38 9.36 18.79
N GLN A 173 -7.47 10.22 18.35
CA GLN A 173 -6.82 11.26 19.15
C GLN A 173 -7.51 12.62 19.02
N GLY A 174 -8.64 12.69 18.30
CA GLY A 174 -9.35 13.94 18.03
C GLY A 174 -8.68 14.84 17.01
N GLN A 175 -7.68 14.37 16.29
CA GLN A 175 -6.97 15.16 15.29
C GLN A 175 -7.71 15.12 13.95
N THR A 176 -7.93 16.29 13.35
CA THR A 176 -8.43 16.44 11.98
C THR A 176 -7.28 16.48 10.98
N PRO A 177 -7.52 16.27 9.66
CA PRO A 177 -6.50 16.48 8.62
C PRO A 177 -5.85 17.87 8.70
N LEU A 178 -6.63 18.92 9.01
CA LEU A 178 -6.11 20.28 9.18
C LEU A 178 -5.19 20.40 10.40
N ALA A 179 -5.57 19.82 11.52
CA ALA A 179 -4.73 19.82 12.74
C ALA A 179 -3.38 19.16 12.49
N LEU A 180 -3.36 18.00 11.79
CA LEU A 180 -2.12 17.30 11.42
C LEU A 180 -1.25 18.14 10.48
N ALA A 181 -1.83 18.80 9.49
CA ALA A 181 -1.09 19.66 8.58
C ALA A 181 -0.49 20.89 9.32
N GLN A 182 -1.21 21.45 10.29
CA GLN A 182 -0.74 22.57 11.10
C GLN A 182 0.38 22.16 12.05
N GLU A 183 0.23 21.03 12.74
CA GLU A 183 1.26 20.49 13.67
C GLU A 183 2.59 20.26 12.95
N LYS A 184 2.53 19.77 11.70
CA LYS A 184 3.72 19.55 10.85
C LYS A 184 4.17 20.78 10.06
N ASN A 185 3.55 21.96 10.25
CA ASN A 185 3.84 23.19 9.51
C ASN A 185 3.69 23.06 7.97
N LEU A 186 2.78 22.21 7.49
CA LEU A 186 2.51 21.93 6.08
C LEU A 186 1.53 22.98 5.51
N ARG A 187 2.06 24.16 5.18
CA ARG A 187 1.25 25.34 4.84
C ARG A 187 0.33 25.11 3.63
N GLU A 188 0.80 24.43 2.60
CA GLU A 188 0.02 24.18 1.37
C GLU A 188 -1.15 23.20 1.63
N ALA A 189 -0.88 22.11 2.38
CA ALA A 189 -1.93 21.19 2.81
C ALA A 189 -2.98 21.89 3.68
N ALA A 190 -2.56 22.69 4.66
CA ALA A 190 -3.47 23.45 5.52
C ALA A 190 -4.30 24.47 4.72
N ALA A 191 -3.68 25.15 3.74
CA ALA A 191 -4.39 26.09 2.88
C ALA A 191 -5.43 25.39 1.98
N LEU A 192 -5.07 24.22 1.44
CA LEU A 192 -6.00 23.41 0.63
C LEU A 192 -7.21 22.97 1.46
N LEU A 193 -7.00 22.45 2.69
CA LEU A 193 -8.09 22.02 3.56
C LEU A 193 -9.03 23.17 3.93
N ARG A 194 -8.49 24.36 4.30
CA ARG A 194 -9.33 25.53 4.60
C ARG A 194 -10.18 25.97 3.40
N ARG A 195 -9.67 25.87 2.17
CA ARG A 195 -10.47 26.16 0.95
C ARG A 195 -11.65 25.19 0.77
N HIS A 196 -11.55 24.00 1.36
CA HIS A 196 -12.60 23.00 1.34
C HIS A 196 -13.43 22.95 2.62
N GLY A 197 -13.32 23.99 3.47
CA GLY A 197 -14.21 24.19 4.61
C GLY A 197 -13.69 23.67 5.96
N ALA A 198 -12.45 23.22 6.06
CA ALA A 198 -11.86 22.76 7.32
C ALA A 198 -11.57 23.91 8.29
#